data_7520b996d83c7d43acd24ff7b280cf67
#
_entry.id   7520b996d83c7d43acd24ff7b280cf67
#
_cell.length_a   1.000
_cell.length_b   1.000
_cell.length_c   1.000
_cell.angle_alpha   90.00
_cell.angle_beta   90.00
_cell.angle_gamma   90.00
#
_symmetry.space_group_name_H-M   'P 1'
#
loop_
_entity.id
_entity.type
_entity.pdbx_description
1 polymer ?
#
loop_
_entity_poly.entity_id
_entity_poly.type
_entity_poly.pdbx_seq_one_letter_code
_entity_poly.pdbx_strand_id
1 'polypeptide(L)'
;IALVLSGGGAKGSAHIGVLKVLEAKHIPVDIIVGTSMGSYVAGMYAMGLSAEEVERTTLAIDWNKGYQDKVGRDELSLRKKQQTEKYQLRTDIGVNGDQTQLPDGFFQGQSMASLLRHATSNLPAQKSFDNLPIPYRAVATDMETVTPFVLDHGSLAKAMQASMSIPGAL
;
A
#
# COMPACT_ATOMS: atom_id res chain seq x y z
N ILE A 1 -10.30 23.11 -0.45
CA ILE A 1 -10.83 22.12 -1.42
C ILE A 1 -10.53 20.73 -0.89
N ALA A 2 -11.56 19.88 -0.77
CA ALA A 2 -11.39 18.47 -0.45
C ALA A 2 -11.23 17.67 -1.75
N LEU A 3 -10.16 16.91 -1.88
CA LEU A 3 -9.91 16.04 -3.02
C LEU A 3 -10.13 14.57 -2.60
N VAL A 4 -11.01 13.85 -3.31
CA VAL A 4 -11.32 12.45 -3.04
C VAL A 4 -10.90 11.60 -4.22
N LEU A 5 -9.98 10.66 -3.99
CA LEU A 5 -9.41 9.78 -5.01
C LEU A 5 -9.90 8.34 -4.80
N SER A 6 -10.60 7.82 -5.80
CA SER A 6 -11.15 6.46 -5.76
C SER A 6 -10.08 5.38 -5.96
N GLY A 7 -10.41 4.16 -5.59
CA GLY A 7 -9.66 2.98 -5.98
C GLY A 7 -9.78 2.68 -7.47
N GLY A 8 -9.04 1.67 -7.93
CA GLY A 8 -9.12 1.24 -9.34
C GLY A 8 -7.89 0.49 -9.84
N GLY A 9 -7.05 -0.03 -8.95
CA GLY A 9 -5.79 -0.70 -9.30
C GLY A 9 -4.93 0.20 -10.18
N ALA A 10 -4.35 -0.33 -11.24
CA ALA A 10 -3.49 0.44 -12.15
C ALA A 10 -4.19 1.68 -12.77
N LYS A 11 -5.51 1.64 -12.95
CA LYS A 11 -6.27 2.81 -13.47
C LYS A 11 -6.26 4.00 -12.50
N GLY A 12 -6.08 3.76 -11.21
CA GLY A 12 -5.99 4.82 -10.20
C GLY A 12 -4.75 5.71 -10.36
N SER A 13 -3.73 5.29 -11.11
CA SER A 13 -2.60 6.16 -11.46
C SER A 13 -3.01 7.39 -12.29
N ALA A 14 -4.19 7.35 -12.95
CA ALA A 14 -4.74 8.51 -13.64
C ALA A 14 -4.96 9.73 -12.73
N HIS A 15 -5.15 9.51 -11.42
CA HIS A 15 -5.24 10.59 -10.44
C HIS A 15 -4.01 11.50 -10.43
N ILE A 16 -2.82 10.97 -10.78
CA ILE A 16 -1.58 11.76 -10.88
C ILE A 16 -1.73 12.85 -11.96
N GLY A 17 -2.36 12.50 -13.09
CA GLY A 17 -2.65 13.48 -14.14
C GLY A 17 -3.57 14.62 -13.66
N VAL A 18 -4.55 14.29 -12.80
CA VAL A 18 -5.41 15.31 -12.16
C VAL A 18 -4.59 16.21 -11.25
N LEU A 19 -3.71 15.65 -10.40
CA LEU A 19 -2.85 16.44 -9.53
C LEU A 19 -1.95 17.40 -10.31
N LYS A 20 -1.36 16.95 -11.44
CA LYS A 20 -0.57 17.81 -12.32
C LYS A 20 -1.37 19.03 -12.83
N VAL A 21 -2.64 18.80 -13.19
CA VAL A 21 -3.51 19.90 -13.66
C VAL A 21 -3.84 20.86 -12.50
N LEU A 22 -4.12 20.33 -11.31
CA LEU A 22 -4.39 21.15 -10.13
C LEU A 22 -3.18 22.04 -9.78
N GLU A 23 -1.97 21.46 -9.77
CA GLU A 23 -0.72 22.20 -9.57
C GLU A 23 -0.50 23.28 -10.64
N ALA A 24 -0.64 22.92 -11.92
CA ALA A 24 -0.45 23.86 -13.03
C ALA A 24 -1.46 25.00 -13.01
N LYS A 25 -2.64 24.78 -12.44
CA LYS A 25 -3.68 25.80 -12.25
C LYS A 25 -3.62 26.50 -10.90
N HIS A 26 -2.62 26.18 -10.06
CA HIS A 26 -2.48 26.70 -8.70
C HIS A 26 -3.76 26.53 -7.85
N ILE A 27 -4.46 25.40 -8.04
CA ILE A 27 -5.65 25.05 -7.27
C ILE A 27 -5.20 24.37 -5.97
N PRO A 28 -5.42 24.99 -4.79
CA PRO A 28 -4.99 24.41 -3.53
C PRO A 28 -5.84 23.21 -3.15
N VAL A 29 -5.22 22.24 -2.49
CA VAL A 29 -5.88 21.07 -1.88
C VAL A 29 -5.70 21.18 -0.38
N ASP A 30 -6.82 21.37 0.36
CA ASP A 30 -6.82 21.58 1.81
C ASP A 30 -6.90 20.25 2.58
N ILE A 31 -7.49 19.22 1.99
CA ILE A 31 -7.56 17.85 2.53
C ILE A 31 -7.66 16.86 1.38
N ILE A 32 -7.01 15.71 1.53
CA ILE A 32 -7.04 14.67 0.53
C ILE A 32 -7.42 13.32 1.15
N VAL A 33 -8.36 12.63 0.49
CA VAL A 33 -8.86 11.32 0.91
C VAL A 33 -8.67 10.33 -0.22
N GLY A 34 -8.23 9.12 0.09
CA GLY A 34 -8.01 8.13 -0.94
C GLY A 34 -8.39 6.71 -0.53
N THR A 35 -8.76 5.91 -1.54
CA THR A 35 -9.02 4.48 -1.42
C THR A 35 -8.11 3.70 -2.36
N SER A 36 -7.49 2.60 -1.90
CA SER A 36 -6.64 1.72 -2.69
C SER A 36 -5.52 2.51 -3.42
N MET A 37 -5.38 2.39 -4.74
CA MET A 37 -4.42 3.19 -5.51
C MET A 37 -4.62 4.70 -5.30
N GLY A 38 -5.87 5.16 -5.12
CA GLY A 38 -6.14 6.55 -4.75
C GLY A 38 -5.58 6.92 -3.38
N SER A 39 -5.54 6.00 -2.40
CA SER A 39 -4.91 6.26 -1.11
C SER A 39 -3.39 6.36 -1.23
N TYR A 40 -2.77 5.55 -2.08
CA TYR A 40 -1.35 5.66 -2.39
C TYR A 40 -1.01 7.02 -3.00
N VAL A 41 -1.69 7.39 -4.09
CA VAL A 41 -1.47 8.69 -4.76
C VAL A 41 -1.73 9.86 -3.80
N ALA A 42 -2.84 9.80 -3.05
CA ALA A 42 -3.21 10.80 -2.06
C ALA A 42 -2.16 10.94 -0.95
N GLY A 43 -1.71 9.84 -0.38
CA GLY A 43 -0.75 9.85 0.71
C GLY A 43 0.64 10.31 0.28
N MET A 44 1.11 9.92 -0.92
CA MET A 44 2.35 10.42 -1.49
C MET A 44 2.30 11.93 -1.69
N TYR A 45 1.19 12.45 -2.21
CA TYR A 45 0.98 13.87 -2.38
C TYR A 45 0.84 14.61 -1.04
N ALA A 46 0.12 14.02 -0.09
CA ALA A 46 -0.08 14.59 1.24
C ALA A 46 1.20 14.75 2.05
N MET A 47 2.20 13.88 1.85
CA MET A 47 3.50 14.01 2.50
C MET A 47 4.41 15.08 1.89
N GLY A 48 3.95 15.78 0.84
CA GLY A 48 4.61 16.95 0.25
C GLY A 48 5.34 16.68 -1.06
N LEU A 49 5.15 15.52 -1.70
CA LEU A 49 5.68 15.28 -3.05
C LEU A 49 4.84 16.05 -4.07
N SER A 50 5.50 16.63 -5.07
CA SER A 50 4.82 17.15 -6.26
C SER A 50 4.19 16.04 -7.09
N ALA A 51 3.21 16.35 -7.91
CA ALA A 51 2.57 15.38 -8.80
C ALA A 51 3.58 14.68 -9.73
N GLU A 52 4.63 15.38 -10.17
CA GLU A 52 5.71 14.79 -10.97
C GLU A 52 6.55 13.79 -10.17
N GLU A 53 6.86 14.09 -8.91
CA GLU A 53 7.57 13.17 -8.02
C GLU A 53 6.75 11.94 -7.69
N VAL A 54 5.44 12.10 -7.48
CA VAL A 54 4.50 10.98 -7.30
C VAL A 54 4.51 10.10 -8.54
N GLU A 55 4.44 10.68 -9.74
CA GLU A 55 4.52 9.91 -10.99
C GLU A 55 5.83 9.12 -11.09
N ARG A 56 6.96 9.79 -10.92
CA ARG A 56 8.29 9.18 -10.99
C ARG A 56 8.42 8.01 -10.01
N THR A 57 7.97 8.18 -8.78
CA THR A 57 8.01 7.14 -7.76
C THR A 57 7.08 5.99 -8.12
N THR A 58 5.89 6.29 -8.60
CA THR A 58 4.89 5.28 -9.02
C THR A 58 5.40 4.41 -10.17
N LEU A 59 6.09 5.01 -11.15
CA LEU A 59 6.67 4.30 -12.29
C LEU A 59 7.91 3.48 -11.91
N ALA A 60 8.64 3.88 -10.86
CA ALA A 60 9.81 3.16 -10.38
C ALA A 60 9.46 1.90 -9.55
N ILE A 61 8.23 1.78 -9.05
CA ILE A 61 7.78 0.64 -8.24
C ILE A 61 7.48 -0.56 -9.14
N ASP A 62 8.06 -1.72 -8.79
CA ASP A 62 7.64 -3.01 -9.33
C ASP A 62 6.39 -3.52 -8.60
N TRP A 63 5.22 -3.10 -9.07
CA TRP A 63 3.93 -3.48 -8.50
C TRP A 63 3.69 -4.99 -8.54
N ASN A 64 4.21 -5.68 -9.58
CA ASN A 64 4.07 -7.14 -9.68
C ASN A 64 4.77 -7.85 -8.52
N LYS A 65 5.98 -7.38 -8.16
CA LYS A 65 6.71 -7.90 -7.00
C LYS A 65 5.93 -7.65 -5.70
N GLY A 66 5.29 -6.48 -5.57
CA GLY A 66 4.46 -6.14 -4.42
C GLY A 66 3.26 -7.07 -4.21
N TYR A 67 2.55 -7.37 -5.30
CA TYR A 67 1.36 -8.23 -5.24
C TYR A 67 1.66 -9.74 -5.20
N GLN A 68 2.81 -10.18 -5.72
CA GLN A 68 3.13 -11.62 -5.77
C GLN A 68 3.76 -12.15 -4.47
N ASP A 69 4.22 -11.27 -3.59
CA ASP A 69 4.90 -11.60 -2.32
C ASP A 69 5.99 -12.67 -2.45
N LYS A 70 6.58 -12.78 -3.66
CA LYS A 70 7.61 -13.75 -3.99
C LYS A 70 8.98 -13.08 -3.89
N VAL A 71 9.79 -13.60 -3.00
CA VAL A 71 11.22 -13.27 -2.96
C VAL A 71 11.88 -13.91 -4.18
N GLY A 72 12.59 -13.12 -4.99
CA GLY A 72 13.32 -13.63 -6.13
C GLY A 72 14.30 -14.75 -5.71
N ARG A 73 14.48 -15.76 -6.56
CA ARG A 73 15.40 -16.87 -6.26
C ARG A 73 16.81 -16.40 -5.92
N ASP A 74 17.26 -15.33 -6.55
CA ASP A 74 18.55 -14.68 -6.35
C ASP A 74 18.71 -14.10 -4.93
N GLU A 75 17.63 -13.62 -4.33
CA GLU A 75 17.57 -13.05 -2.99
C GLU A 75 17.42 -14.11 -1.87
N LEU A 76 17.14 -15.38 -2.23
CA LEU A 76 17.00 -16.47 -1.26
C LEU A 76 18.37 -16.96 -0.78
N SER A 77 18.49 -17.23 0.53
CA SER A 77 19.67 -17.94 1.07
C SER A 77 19.81 -19.34 0.45
N LEU A 78 21.04 -19.85 0.37
CA LEU A 78 21.34 -21.19 -0.17
C LEU A 78 20.46 -22.28 0.45
N ARG A 79 20.23 -22.22 1.77
CA ARG A 79 19.39 -23.18 2.49
C ARG A 79 17.93 -23.11 2.05
N LYS A 80 17.39 -21.90 1.85
CA LYS A 80 16.03 -21.71 1.34
C LYS A 80 15.90 -22.13 -0.13
N LYS A 81 16.93 -21.91 -0.96
CA LYS A 81 16.97 -22.40 -2.35
C LYS A 81 16.87 -23.92 -2.40
N GLN A 82 17.63 -24.63 -1.57
CA GLN A 82 17.62 -26.09 -1.51
C GLN A 82 16.29 -26.66 -0.97
N GLN A 83 15.69 -26.01 0.04
CA GLN A 83 14.38 -26.40 0.54
C GLN A 83 13.27 -26.18 -0.49
N THR A 84 13.37 -25.11 -1.26
CA THR A 84 12.42 -24.74 -2.33
C THR A 84 12.41 -25.77 -3.47
N GLU A 85 13.54 -26.43 -3.75
CA GLU A 85 13.68 -27.46 -4.80
C GLU A 85 13.19 -28.83 -4.36
N LYS A 86 13.12 -29.05 -3.05
CA LYS A 86 12.75 -30.36 -2.47
C LYS A 86 11.24 -30.63 -2.45
N TYR A 87 10.42 -29.58 -2.44
CA TYR A 87 8.97 -29.68 -2.31
C TYR A 87 8.24 -28.93 -3.42
N GLN A 88 7.45 -29.64 -4.20
CA GLN A 88 6.68 -29.07 -5.32
C GLN A 88 5.43 -28.28 -4.88
N LEU A 89 4.89 -28.58 -3.70
CA LEU A 89 3.77 -27.87 -3.10
C LEU A 89 4.27 -26.99 -1.95
N ARG A 90 4.01 -25.69 -2.06
CA ARG A 90 4.32 -24.71 -1.03
C ARG A 90 3.01 -24.28 -0.37
N THR A 91 2.74 -24.87 0.76
CA THR A 91 1.71 -24.39 1.67
C THR A 91 2.41 -24.17 3.00
N ASP A 92 2.55 -22.92 3.42
CA ASP A 92 3.02 -22.60 4.76
C ASP A 92 1.88 -22.92 5.73
N ILE A 93 1.96 -24.09 6.34
CA ILE A 93 0.99 -24.53 7.36
C ILE A 93 1.57 -24.14 8.71
N GLY A 94 0.93 -23.19 9.40
CA GLY A 94 1.20 -22.88 10.79
C GLY A 94 0.67 -23.99 11.70
N VAL A 95 1.48 -24.42 12.69
CA VAL A 95 1.03 -25.35 13.73
C VAL A 95 1.06 -24.60 15.06
N ASN A 96 -0.12 -24.47 15.67
CA ASN A 96 -0.25 -23.90 17.01
C ASN A 96 -0.92 -24.93 17.93
N GLY A 97 -0.09 -25.69 18.67
CA GLY A 97 -0.54 -26.84 19.45
C GLY A 97 -1.08 -27.95 18.54
N ASP A 98 -2.31 -28.41 18.77
CA ASP A 98 -2.98 -29.47 18.00
C ASP A 98 -3.78 -28.93 16.79
N GLN A 99 -3.71 -27.64 16.51
CA GLN A 99 -4.47 -27.02 15.40
C GLN A 99 -3.54 -26.63 14.25
N THR A 100 -3.86 -27.10 13.05
CA THR A 100 -3.25 -26.61 11.81
C THR A 100 -3.95 -25.33 11.39
N GLN A 101 -3.23 -24.24 11.32
CA GLN A 101 -3.72 -22.96 10.78
C GLN A 101 -3.23 -22.81 9.35
N LEU A 102 -4.16 -22.65 8.43
CA LEU A 102 -3.86 -22.16 7.11
C LEU A 102 -3.64 -20.62 7.20
N PRO A 103 -2.74 -20.06 6.38
CA PRO A 103 -2.59 -18.60 6.35
C PRO A 103 -3.92 -17.95 5.93
N ASP A 104 -4.28 -16.86 6.60
CA ASP A 104 -5.55 -16.11 6.37
C ASP A 104 -5.61 -15.42 4.98
N GLY A 105 -4.56 -15.54 4.16
CA GLY A 105 -4.48 -15.02 2.80
C GLY A 105 -3.44 -15.76 1.96
N PHE A 106 -3.61 -15.73 0.64
CA PHE A 106 -2.66 -16.29 -0.32
C PHE A 106 -1.31 -15.55 -0.30
N PHE A 107 -1.31 -14.29 0.12
CA PHE A 107 -0.12 -13.43 0.21
C PHE A 107 -0.09 -12.75 1.57
N GLN A 108 1.10 -12.66 2.18
CA GLN A 108 1.26 -12.04 3.50
C GLN A 108 1.44 -10.51 3.41
N GLY A 109 1.45 -9.93 2.21
CA GLY A 109 1.58 -8.50 1.98
C GLY A 109 2.92 -7.87 2.41
N GLN A 110 3.94 -8.68 2.71
CA GLN A 110 5.23 -8.19 3.19
C GLN A 110 6.00 -7.41 2.12
N SER A 111 5.95 -7.88 0.88
CA SER A 111 6.58 -7.19 -0.25
C SER A 111 5.93 -5.84 -0.50
N MET A 112 4.60 -5.77 -0.48
CA MET A 112 3.86 -4.51 -0.60
C MET A 112 4.18 -3.56 0.55
N ALA A 113 4.19 -4.03 1.79
CA ALA A 113 4.57 -3.24 2.96
C ALA A 113 5.98 -2.65 2.83
N SER A 114 6.93 -3.43 2.30
CA SER A 114 8.30 -2.97 2.07
C SER A 114 8.37 -1.88 1.00
N LEU A 115 7.68 -2.10 -0.14
CA LEU A 115 7.60 -1.11 -1.23
C LEU A 115 6.99 0.21 -0.76
N LEU A 116 5.87 0.16 -0.05
CA LEU A 116 5.21 1.37 0.46
C LEU A 116 6.04 2.10 1.52
N ARG A 117 6.73 1.37 2.40
CA ARG A 117 7.68 1.99 3.34
C ARG A 117 8.82 2.71 2.61
N HIS A 118 9.36 2.09 1.56
CA HIS A 118 10.40 2.71 0.75
C HIS A 118 9.88 3.95 0.02
N ALA A 119 8.70 3.84 -0.61
CA ALA A 119 8.06 4.96 -1.29
C ALA A 119 7.80 6.16 -0.37
N THR A 120 7.41 5.89 0.88
CA THR A 120 7.21 6.93 1.91
C THR A 120 8.51 7.33 2.63
N SER A 121 9.69 6.99 2.10
CA SER A 121 10.99 7.30 2.71
C SER A 121 11.11 6.87 4.18
N ASN A 122 10.43 5.78 4.56
CA ASN A 122 10.33 5.28 5.94
C ASN A 122 9.81 6.34 6.92
N LEU A 123 8.87 7.17 6.50
CA LEU A 123 8.27 8.19 7.35
C LEU A 123 7.81 7.59 8.68
N PRO A 124 8.23 8.14 9.84
CA PRO A 124 7.79 7.65 11.15
C PRO A 124 6.27 7.70 11.30
N ALA A 125 5.75 6.86 12.19
CA ALA A 125 4.33 6.87 12.52
C ALA A 125 3.90 8.26 13.03
N GLN A 126 2.82 8.77 12.48
CA GLN A 126 2.24 10.08 12.80
C GLN A 126 1.17 9.95 13.89
N LYS A 127 1.12 10.91 14.81
CA LYS A 127 0.04 10.99 15.81
C LYS A 127 -1.30 11.35 15.16
N SER A 128 -1.27 12.12 14.09
CA SER A 128 -2.40 12.42 13.21
C SER A 128 -1.86 12.70 11.82
N PHE A 129 -2.57 12.26 10.78
CA PHE A 129 -2.29 12.65 9.40
C PHE A 129 -2.69 14.09 9.08
N ASP A 130 -3.30 14.80 10.04
CA ASP A 130 -3.48 16.25 9.95
C ASP A 130 -2.15 17.02 10.08
N ASN A 131 -1.10 16.36 10.59
CA ASN A 131 0.24 16.92 10.70
C ASN A 131 1.07 16.82 9.40
N LEU A 132 0.55 16.16 8.37
CA LEU A 132 1.16 16.15 7.05
C LEU A 132 0.98 17.52 6.36
N PRO A 133 1.83 17.86 5.39
CA PRO A 133 1.66 19.10 4.61
C PRO A 133 0.25 19.32 4.07
N ILE A 134 -0.44 18.23 3.68
CA ILE A 134 -1.88 18.23 3.40
C ILE A 134 -2.53 17.18 4.29
N PRO A 135 -3.56 17.53 5.08
CA PRO A 135 -4.34 16.57 5.85
C PRO A 135 -4.82 15.39 5.00
N TYR A 136 -4.62 14.17 5.51
CA TYR A 136 -4.84 12.95 4.74
C TYR A 136 -5.74 11.96 5.45
N ARG A 137 -6.53 11.22 4.67
CA ARG A 137 -7.29 10.05 5.14
C ARG A 137 -7.17 8.91 4.13
N ALA A 138 -6.90 7.70 4.63
CA ALA A 138 -7.06 6.49 3.85
C ALA A 138 -8.35 5.79 4.24
N VAL A 139 -9.08 5.30 3.25
CA VAL A 139 -10.31 4.53 3.49
C VAL A 139 -10.02 3.06 3.22
N ALA A 140 -10.25 2.22 4.22
CA ALA A 140 -10.17 0.77 4.14
C ALA A 140 -11.54 0.15 4.45
N THR A 141 -11.65 -1.16 4.37
CA THR A 141 -12.84 -1.91 4.80
C THR A 141 -12.52 -2.69 6.06
N ASP A 142 -13.31 -2.49 7.10
CA ASP A 142 -13.31 -3.35 8.28
C ASP A 142 -13.89 -4.71 7.88
N MET A 143 -13.12 -5.78 8.09
CA MET A 143 -13.49 -7.12 7.62
C MET A 143 -14.52 -7.81 8.53
N GLU A 144 -14.66 -7.39 9.77
CA GLU A 144 -15.64 -7.96 10.70
C GLU A 144 -17.02 -7.34 10.46
N THR A 145 -17.08 -6.02 10.33
CA THR A 145 -18.33 -5.27 10.18
C THR A 145 -18.72 -5.00 8.74
N VAL A 146 -17.80 -5.22 7.79
CA VAL A 146 -17.97 -4.92 6.36
C VAL A 146 -18.34 -3.45 6.13
N THR A 147 -17.77 -2.56 6.96
CA THR A 147 -18.02 -1.12 6.88
C THR A 147 -16.76 -0.36 6.50
N PRO A 148 -16.90 0.85 5.92
CA PRO A 148 -15.74 1.71 5.69
C PRO A 148 -15.05 2.09 7.00
N PHE A 149 -13.73 1.95 7.04
CA PHE A 149 -12.89 2.38 8.14
C PHE A 149 -11.93 3.48 7.67
N VAL A 150 -11.92 4.61 8.37
CA VAL A 150 -11.09 5.77 8.02
C VAL A 150 -9.84 5.76 8.89
N LEU A 151 -8.69 5.69 8.22
CA LEU A 151 -7.36 5.74 8.84
C LEU A 151 -6.84 7.18 8.81
N ASP A 152 -6.58 7.76 9.97
CA ASP A 152 -6.19 9.16 10.17
C ASP A 152 -4.91 9.34 10.98
N HIS A 153 -4.24 8.26 11.38
CA HIS A 153 -3.01 8.27 12.16
C HIS A 153 -2.18 7.01 11.98
N GLY A 154 -1.01 6.96 12.58
CA GLY A 154 -0.11 5.81 12.57
C GLY A 154 0.88 5.83 11.41
N SER A 155 1.25 4.67 10.88
CA SER A 155 2.17 4.56 9.74
C SER A 155 1.44 4.85 8.44
N LEU A 156 1.90 5.84 7.68
CA LEU A 156 1.34 6.20 6.38
C LEU A 156 1.39 5.01 5.41
N ALA A 157 2.52 4.30 5.35
CA ALA A 157 2.67 3.10 4.52
C ALA A 157 1.66 2.00 4.89
N LYS A 158 1.43 1.78 6.21
CA LYS A 158 0.43 0.79 6.65
C LYS A 158 -1.00 1.23 6.34
N ALA A 159 -1.31 2.51 6.46
CA ALA A 159 -2.63 3.03 6.11
C ALA A 159 -2.92 2.85 4.61
N MET A 160 -1.94 3.15 3.74
CA MET A 160 -2.03 2.87 2.31
C MET A 160 -2.20 1.36 2.06
N GLN A 161 -1.38 0.52 2.70
CA GLN A 161 -1.45 -0.93 2.53
C GLN A 161 -2.83 -1.47 2.92
N ALA A 162 -3.35 -1.09 4.09
CA ALA A 162 -4.67 -1.51 4.54
C ALA A 162 -5.78 -1.13 3.54
N SER A 163 -5.69 0.08 2.97
CA SER A 163 -6.63 0.55 1.94
C SER A 163 -6.48 -0.19 0.61
N MET A 164 -5.28 -0.73 0.31
CA MET A 164 -4.98 -1.46 -0.92
C MET A 164 -5.20 -2.97 -0.79
N SER A 165 -5.40 -3.48 0.42
CA SER A 165 -5.59 -4.91 0.68
C SER A 165 -6.93 -5.38 0.12
N ILE A 166 -6.88 -6.46 -0.64
CA ILE A 166 -8.06 -7.14 -1.18
C ILE A 166 -8.36 -8.31 -0.26
N PRO A 167 -9.56 -8.40 0.33
CA PRO A 167 -9.95 -9.51 1.20
C PRO A 167 -9.68 -10.87 0.57
N GLY A 168 -8.95 -11.74 1.28
CA GLY A 168 -8.58 -13.07 0.81
C GLY A 168 -7.42 -13.14 -0.19
N ALA A 169 -6.86 -11.98 -0.61
CA ALA A 169 -5.69 -11.94 -1.50
C ALA A 169 -4.44 -11.33 -0.83
N LEU A 170 -4.61 -10.39 0.09
CA LEU A 170 -3.53 -9.75 0.87
C LEU A 170 -3.96 -9.67 2.33
#